data_f3639b47e62619da41931960e59c0301
#
_entry.id   f3639b47e62619da41931960e59c0301
#
_cell.length_a   1.000
_cell.length_b   1.000
_cell.length_c   1.000
_cell.angle_alpha   90.00
_cell.angle_beta   90.00
_cell.angle_gamma   90.00
#
_symmetry.space_group_name_H-M   'P 1'
#
loop_
_entity.id
_entity.type
_entity.pdbx_description
1 polymer ?
#
loop_
_entity_poly.entity_id
_entity_poly.type
_entity_poly.pdbx_seq_one_letter_code
_entity_poly.pdbx_strand_id
1 'polypeptide(L)'
;KADWLAPETREKAIVKLNVITPHIGYPEKLPETYAKKIIDESKTLVENAQKLAQISIAHVWSKWNQPVDRSEWHMPANMVNAYYDPQQNQIVFPAAILQAPFYDLHQSSSANYGGIGAVIAHEISHAFDTNGASFDEHGSLKDWWKPEDYEAFTARTQKVIDQFEGQDSYGAKINGKLTVSENVADLGGIAAALEAAKKEEDFSAEEFFTNFARIWRMKARTEYMQLLASVDVHAPGKLRTNVQLPNFDEFHKEFDVKEGDGMWRAPEDRVIIW
;
A
#
# COMPACT_ATOMS: atom_id res chain seq x y z
N LYS A 1 -15.08 -7.99 -7.34
CA LYS A 1 -15.96 -8.23 -8.56
C LYS A 1 -15.14 -8.07 -9.85
N ALA A 2 -13.98 -8.69 -9.95
CA ALA A 2 -13.14 -8.61 -11.13
C ALA A 2 -13.73 -9.48 -12.28
N ASP A 3 -14.82 -8.99 -12.90
CA ASP A 3 -15.54 -9.74 -13.94
C ASP A 3 -14.73 -9.91 -15.22
N TRP A 4 -13.70 -9.11 -15.37
CA TRP A 4 -12.76 -9.12 -16.48
C TRP A 4 -11.69 -10.21 -16.38
N LEU A 5 -11.48 -10.81 -15.19
CA LEU A 5 -10.56 -11.94 -15.01
C LEU A 5 -11.18 -13.24 -15.49
N ALA A 6 -10.40 -14.03 -16.20
CA ALA A 6 -10.73 -15.41 -16.51
C ALA A 6 -11.01 -16.22 -15.23
N PRO A 7 -11.95 -17.18 -15.26
CA PRO A 7 -12.31 -17.96 -14.07
C PRO A 7 -11.10 -18.61 -13.39
N GLU A 8 -10.18 -19.18 -14.17
CA GLU A 8 -8.98 -19.88 -13.66
C GLU A 8 -8.00 -18.90 -12.99
N THR A 9 -7.83 -17.70 -13.55
CA THR A 9 -6.99 -16.67 -12.95
C THR A 9 -7.61 -16.15 -11.66
N ARG A 10 -8.94 -16.01 -11.63
CA ARG A 10 -9.69 -15.64 -10.41
C ARG A 10 -9.54 -16.68 -9.31
N GLU A 11 -9.65 -17.97 -9.63
CA GLU A 11 -9.46 -19.06 -8.66
C GLU A 11 -8.05 -19.03 -8.07
N LYS A 12 -7.02 -18.85 -8.88
CA LYS A 12 -5.63 -18.71 -8.41
C LYS A 12 -5.44 -17.45 -7.55
N ALA A 13 -6.07 -16.34 -7.93
CA ALA A 13 -6.04 -15.12 -7.11
C ALA A 13 -6.67 -15.35 -5.73
N ILE A 14 -7.77 -16.09 -5.64
CA ILE A 14 -8.40 -16.47 -4.37
C ILE A 14 -7.48 -17.38 -3.55
N VAL A 15 -6.79 -18.34 -4.17
CA VAL A 15 -5.80 -19.18 -3.48
C VAL A 15 -4.70 -18.31 -2.91
N LYS A 16 -4.11 -17.41 -3.72
CA LYS A 16 -3.05 -16.49 -3.27
C LYS A 16 -3.51 -15.61 -2.11
N LEU A 17 -4.71 -15.03 -2.20
CA LEU A 17 -5.32 -14.23 -1.14
C LEU A 17 -5.46 -15.00 0.18
N ASN A 18 -5.95 -16.24 0.11
CA ASN A 18 -6.23 -17.05 1.30
C ASN A 18 -4.97 -17.52 2.04
N VAL A 19 -3.81 -17.48 1.40
CA VAL A 19 -2.53 -17.90 2.00
C VAL A 19 -1.61 -16.72 2.32
N ILE A 20 -2.08 -15.48 2.18
CA ILE A 20 -1.36 -14.31 2.69
C ILE A 20 -1.20 -14.46 4.21
N THR A 21 0.04 -14.33 4.68
CA THR A 21 0.34 -14.41 6.11
C THR A 21 0.32 -13.00 6.72
N PRO A 22 -0.55 -12.70 7.70
CA PRO A 22 -0.55 -11.41 8.38
C PRO A 22 0.41 -11.41 9.57
N HIS A 23 1.17 -10.32 9.70
CA HIS A 23 2.02 -10.01 10.85
C HIS A 23 1.61 -8.65 11.42
N ILE A 24 1.24 -8.63 12.72
CA ILE A 24 0.63 -7.44 13.34
C ILE A 24 1.36 -7.10 14.64
N GLY A 25 1.72 -5.85 14.81
CA GLY A 25 2.30 -5.30 16.03
C GLY A 25 3.82 -5.35 16.06
N TYR A 26 4.41 -6.49 16.38
CA TYR A 26 5.85 -6.70 16.49
C TYR A 26 6.23 -8.16 16.22
N PRO A 27 7.49 -8.43 15.81
CA PRO A 27 7.95 -9.80 15.59
C PRO A 27 8.07 -10.56 16.90
N GLU A 28 7.70 -11.84 16.91
CA GLU A 28 7.85 -12.70 18.10
C GLU A 28 9.30 -12.84 18.57
N LYS A 29 10.25 -12.77 17.62
CA LYS A 29 11.69 -12.82 17.89
C LYS A 29 12.38 -11.64 17.25
N LEU A 30 13.17 -10.93 18.01
CA LEU A 30 14.08 -9.92 17.45
C LEU A 30 15.15 -10.62 16.60
N PRO A 31 15.57 -10.01 15.47
CA PRO A 31 16.67 -10.54 14.69
C PRO A 31 17.91 -10.74 15.55
N GLU A 32 18.60 -11.87 15.42
CA GLU A 32 19.82 -12.18 16.20
C GLU A 32 20.93 -11.13 16.03
N THR A 33 20.90 -10.39 14.93
CA THR A 33 21.81 -9.29 14.68
C THR A 33 21.67 -8.14 15.67
N TYR A 34 20.52 -7.97 16.34
CA TYR A 34 20.33 -6.90 17.33
C TYR A 34 21.34 -7.00 18.48
N ALA A 35 21.49 -8.19 19.08
CA ALA A 35 22.42 -8.41 20.18
C ALA A 35 23.90 -8.23 19.75
N LYS A 36 24.20 -8.37 18.46
CA LYS A 36 25.55 -8.24 17.89
C LYS A 36 25.90 -6.79 17.50
N LYS A 37 24.90 -5.93 17.30
CA LYS A 37 25.07 -4.53 16.84
C LYS A 37 25.35 -3.59 18.02
N ILE A 38 26.53 -3.72 18.61
CA ILE A 38 26.96 -2.90 19.75
C ILE A 38 27.97 -1.85 19.26
N ILE A 39 27.72 -0.59 19.64
CA ILE A 39 28.63 0.52 19.40
C ILE A 39 29.76 0.46 20.43
N ASP A 40 30.99 0.57 19.97
CA ASP A 40 32.20 0.66 20.78
C ASP A 40 32.61 2.13 20.85
N GLU A 41 32.43 2.76 22.03
CA GLU A 41 32.73 4.17 22.24
C GLU A 41 34.20 4.49 22.10
N SER A 42 35.10 3.50 22.21
CA SER A 42 36.55 3.67 22.00
C SER A 42 36.94 3.72 20.53
N LYS A 43 36.02 3.44 19.62
CA LYS A 43 36.23 3.37 18.17
C LYS A 43 35.67 4.59 17.46
N THR A 44 36.21 4.87 16.29
CA THR A 44 35.69 5.93 15.41
C THR A 44 34.33 5.55 14.82
N LEU A 45 33.61 6.55 14.33
CA LEU A 45 32.35 6.33 13.60
C LEU A 45 32.51 5.36 12.43
N VAL A 46 33.64 5.49 11.68
CA VAL A 46 33.89 4.63 10.50
C VAL A 46 34.11 3.17 10.93
N GLU A 47 34.92 2.92 11.98
CA GLU A 47 35.17 1.56 12.49
C GLU A 47 33.87 0.92 13.01
N ASN A 48 33.03 1.67 13.73
CA ASN A 48 31.74 1.19 14.18
C ASN A 48 30.79 0.90 12.99
N ALA A 49 30.71 1.80 12.00
CA ALA A 49 29.89 1.59 10.80
C ALA A 49 30.34 0.35 10.01
N GLN A 50 31.65 0.14 9.84
CA GLN A 50 32.20 -1.05 9.19
C GLN A 50 31.82 -2.33 9.93
N LYS A 51 31.97 -2.34 11.28
CA LYS A 51 31.57 -3.48 12.11
C LYS A 51 30.09 -3.81 11.97
N LEU A 52 29.21 -2.80 12.01
CA LEU A 52 27.77 -2.98 11.86
C LEU A 52 27.43 -3.51 10.46
N ALA A 53 28.08 -2.98 9.42
CA ALA A 53 27.93 -3.45 8.06
C ALA A 53 28.35 -4.92 7.90
N GLN A 54 29.48 -5.31 8.47
CA GLN A 54 29.96 -6.71 8.47
C GLN A 54 28.93 -7.66 9.10
N ILE A 55 28.34 -7.28 10.26
CA ILE A 55 27.29 -8.07 10.92
C ILE A 55 26.09 -8.23 10.00
N SER A 56 25.64 -7.15 9.35
CA SER A 56 24.51 -7.18 8.44
C SER A 56 24.78 -8.03 7.20
N ILE A 57 25.94 -7.88 6.58
CA ILE A 57 26.38 -8.66 5.42
C ILE A 57 26.48 -10.15 5.77
N ALA A 58 27.10 -10.49 6.90
CA ALA A 58 27.22 -11.88 7.35
C ALA A 58 25.84 -12.52 7.56
N HIS A 59 24.87 -11.75 8.10
CA HIS A 59 23.49 -12.22 8.24
C HIS A 59 22.82 -12.48 6.88
N VAL A 60 22.99 -11.59 5.89
CA VAL A 60 22.45 -11.80 4.55
C VAL A 60 23.04 -13.07 3.92
N TRP A 61 24.36 -13.26 4.00
CA TRP A 61 25.02 -14.47 3.46
C TRP A 61 24.64 -15.75 4.22
N SER A 62 24.31 -15.68 5.50
CA SER A 62 23.87 -16.86 6.25
C SER A 62 22.55 -17.44 5.77
N LYS A 63 21.74 -16.65 5.03
CA LYS A 63 20.49 -17.10 4.42
C LYS A 63 20.67 -17.87 3.11
N TRP A 64 21.87 -17.86 2.56
CA TRP A 64 22.17 -18.56 1.28
C TRP A 64 21.90 -20.06 1.40
N ASN A 65 21.13 -20.61 0.47
CA ASN A 65 20.67 -22.00 0.48
C ASN A 65 19.87 -22.43 1.73
N GLN A 66 19.29 -21.48 2.46
CA GLN A 66 18.36 -21.78 3.55
C GLN A 66 16.92 -21.63 3.05
N PRO A 67 15.97 -22.36 3.65
CA PRO A 67 14.55 -22.09 3.43
C PRO A 67 14.22 -20.64 3.82
N VAL A 68 13.22 -20.06 3.13
CA VAL A 68 12.72 -18.71 3.44
C VAL A 68 12.14 -18.68 4.85
N ASP A 69 12.64 -17.80 5.69
CA ASP A 69 12.07 -17.54 7.01
C ASP A 69 10.95 -16.47 6.91
N ARG A 70 9.71 -16.93 6.90
CA ARG A 70 8.52 -16.06 6.80
C ARG A 70 8.17 -15.35 8.11
N SER A 71 8.92 -15.55 9.20
CA SER A 71 8.75 -14.82 10.46
C SER A 71 9.55 -13.51 10.50
N GLU A 72 10.41 -13.28 9.53
CA GLU A 72 11.30 -12.12 9.50
C GLU A 72 10.57 -10.84 9.06
N TRP A 73 10.81 -9.77 9.79
CA TRP A 73 10.26 -8.44 9.49
C TRP A 73 11.32 -7.53 8.88
N HIS A 74 10.91 -6.76 7.86
CA HIS A 74 11.78 -5.79 7.18
C HIS A 74 11.64 -4.38 7.74
N MET A 75 10.63 -4.13 8.58
CA MET A 75 10.40 -2.86 9.26
C MET A 75 10.41 -3.03 10.79
N PRO A 76 10.98 -2.09 11.55
CA PRO A 76 10.89 -2.11 13.01
C PRO A 76 9.47 -1.74 13.48
N ALA A 77 9.07 -2.27 14.63
CA ALA A 77 7.72 -2.08 15.19
C ALA A 77 7.35 -0.62 15.50
N ASN A 78 8.33 0.27 15.61
CA ASN A 78 8.14 1.71 15.88
C ASN A 78 8.03 2.57 14.60
N MET A 79 7.92 1.96 13.42
CA MET A 79 7.72 2.68 12.16
C MET A 79 6.21 2.82 11.88
N VAL A 80 5.76 4.05 11.62
CA VAL A 80 4.38 4.31 11.16
C VAL A 80 4.33 4.00 9.67
N ASN A 81 4.17 2.73 9.35
CA ASN A 81 4.08 2.21 7.99
C ASN A 81 3.50 0.79 8.01
N ALA A 82 3.24 0.25 6.82
CA ALA A 82 2.89 -1.14 6.57
C ALA A 82 3.58 -1.60 5.27
N TYR A 83 3.57 -2.88 4.96
CA TYR A 83 4.03 -3.38 3.67
C TYR A 83 3.48 -4.75 3.34
N TYR A 84 3.36 -5.02 2.04
CA TYR A 84 3.24 -6.35 1.48
C TYR A 84 4.60 -6.83 0.96
N ASP A 85 4.98 -8.06 1.29
CA ASP A 85 6.17 -8.71 0.73
C ASP A 85 5.75 -9.80 -0.29
N PRO A 86 5.95 -9.56 -1.60
CA PRO A 86 5.53 -10.51 -2.63
C PRO A 86 6.33 -11.82 -2.59
N GLN A 87 7.59 -11.80 -2.13
CA GLN A 87 8.44 -12.99 -2.06
C GLN A 87 8.05 -13.91 -0.91
N GLN A 88 7.41 -13.38 0.12
CA GLN A 88 6.94 -14.13 1.27
C GLN A 88 5.41 -14.29 1.28
N ASN A 89 4.70 -13.59 0.39
CA ASN A 89 3.24 -13.48 0.35
C ASN A 89 2.67 -13.15 1.74
N GLN A 90 3.16 -12.05 2.31
CA GLN A 90 2.79 -11.60 3.65
C GLN A 90 2.50 -10.11 3.71
N ILE A 91 1.64 -9.71 4.65
CA ILE A 91 1.37 -8.32 5.02
C ILE A 91 1.85 -8.05 6.42
N VAL A 92 2.47 -6.89 6.64
CA VAL A 92 3.06 -6.54 7.93
C VAL A 92 2.60 -5.16 8.37
N PHE A 93 2.08 -5.09 9.61
CA PHE A 93 1.59 -3.86 10.26
C PHE A 93 2.33 -3.63 11.57
N PRO A 94 3.41 -2.82 11.58
CA PRO A 94 4.10 -2.42 12.80
C PRO A 94 3.18 -1.76 13.82
N ALA A 95 3.45 -1.94 15.11
CA ALA A 95 2.62 -1.42 16.19
C ALA A 95 2.38 0.10 16.09
N ALA A 96 3.36 0.85 15.59
CA ALA A 96 3.29 2.30 15.51
C ALA A 96 2.20 2.83 14.56
N ILE A 97 1.74 2.06 13.55
CA ILE A 97 0.63 2.48 12.69
C ILE A 97 -0.74 2.24 13.34
N LEU A 98 -0.80 1.35 14.35
CA LEU A 98 -2.05 0.96 15.02
C LEU A 98 -2.48 1.98 16.07
N GLN A 99 -2.51 3.25 15.70
CA GLN A 99 -2.93 4.39 16.54
C GLN A 99 -3.60 5.47 15.69
N ALA A 100 -4.27 6.40 16.36
CA ALA A 100 -4.92 7.52 15.68
C ALA A 100 -3.92 8.31 14.79
N PRO A 101 -4.33 8.75 13.62
CA PRO A 101 -5.66 8.68 13.03
C PRO A 101 -5.97 7.40 12.23
N PHE A 102 -5.02 6.45 12.13
CA PHE A 102 -5.23 5.21 11.38
C PHE A 102 -6.22 4.28 12.09
N TYR A 103 -6.02 4.07 13.39
CA TYR A 103 -6.87 3.24 14.21
C TYR A 103 -7.05 3.83 15.62
N ASP A 104 -8.27 3.81 16.14
CA ASP A 104 -8.56 4.13 17.54
C ASP A 104 -9.81 3.38 17.99
N LEU A 105 -9.80 2.85 19.22
CA LEU A 105 -10.96 2.16 19.82
C LEU A 105 -12.16 3.10 20.03
N HIS A 106 -11.93 4.40 20.06
CA HIS A 106 -12.96 5.43 20.27
C HIS A 106 -13.41 6.13 18.99
N GLN A 107 -12.78 5.81 17.83
CA GLN A 107 -13.31 6.24 16.52
C GLN A 107 -14.45 5.30 16.10
N SER A 108 -15.34 5.81 15.24
CA SER A 108 -16.37 4.98 14.61
C SER A 108 -15.76 3.86 13.77
N SER A 109 -16.55 2.81 13.54
CA SER A 109 -16.15 1.72 12.64
C SER A 109 -15.82 2.27 11.25
N SER A 110 -16.63 3.16 10.71
CA SER A 110 -16.42 3.80 9.41
C SER A 110 -15.12 4.57 9.33
N ALA A 111 -14.76 5.34 10.37
CA ALA A 111 -13.47 6.06 10.42
C ALA A 111 -12.29 5.07 10.50
N ASN A 112 -12.41 3.97 11.25
CA ASN A 112 -11.39 2.93 11.29
C ASN A 112 -11.24 2.20 9.95
N TYR A 113 -12.33 1.92 9.24
CA TYR A 113 -12.27 1.37 7.88
C TYR A 113 -11.65 2.35 6.87
N GLY A 114 -11.96 3.65 6.95
CA GLY A 114 -11.32 4.69 6.12
C GLY A 114 -9.86 4.97 6.50
N GLY A 115 -9.44 4.58 7.70
CA GLY A 115 -8.07 4.66 8.20
C GLY A 115 -7.31 3.36 7.97
N ILE A 116 -7.11 2.59 9.04
CA ILE A 116 -6.34 1.34 8.99
C ILE A 116 -6.97 0.29 8.07
N GLY A 117 -8.29 0.26 7.93
CA GLY A 117 -8.97 -0.66 7.03
C GLY A 117 -8.56 -0.45 5.56
N ALA A 118 -8.49 0.81 5.12
CA ALA A 118 -8.01 1.16 3.77
C ALA A 118 -6.54 0.78 3.59
N VAL A 119 -5.68 0.94 4.62
CA VAL A 119 -4.28 0.52 4.58
C VAL A 119 -4.16 -1.00 4.52
N ILE A 120 -4.91 -1.74 5.32
CA ILE A 120 -4.91 -3.21 5.28
C ILE A 120 -5.30 -3.71 3.88
N ALA A 121 -6.36 -3.16 3.31
CA ALA A 121 -6.81 -3.54 1.99
C ALA A 121 -5.85 -3.09 0.88
N HIS A 122 -5.12 -1.97 1.06
CA HIS A 122 -4.03 -1.52 0.20
C HIS A 122 -2.89 -2.54 0.18
N GLU A 123 -2.40 -2.99 1.34
CA GLU A 123 -1.35 -4.01 1.40
C GLU A 123 -1.80 -5.35 0.79
N ILE A 124 -3.04 -5.75 1.00
CA ILE A 124 -3.61 -6.93 0.33
C ILE A 124 -3.66 -6.73 -1.19
N SER A 125 -4.00 -5.51 -1.66
CA SER A 125 -4.09 -5.21 -3.09
C SER A 125 -2.73 -5.26 -3.78
N HIS A 126 -1.62 -5.01 -3.07
CA HIS A 126 -0.27 -5.19 -3.58
C HIS A 126 0.04 -6.62 -4.03
N ALA A 127 -0.68 -7.63 -3.52
CA ALA A 127 -0.56 -9.00 -4.03
C ALA A 127 -0.96 -9.14 -5.50
N PHE A 128 -1.73 -8.19 -6.03
CA PHE A 128 -2.35 -8.22 -7.36
C PHE A 128 -2.07 -6.97 -8.20
N ASP A 129 -1.26 -6.04 -7.72
CA ASP A 129 -0.85 -4.84 -8.45
C ASP A 129 0.13 -5.17 -9.59
N THR A 130 0.70 -4.15 -10.24
CA THR A 130 1.63 -4.32 -11.37
C THR A 130 2.91 -5.06 -11.03
N ASN A 131 3.28 -5.13 -9.74
CA ASN A 131 4.44 -5.87 -9.24
C ASN A 131 4.04 -7.23 -8.66
N GLY A 132 3.09 -7.25 -7.72
CA GLY A 132 2.66 -8.45 -7.02
C GLY A 132 2.01 -9.49 -7.92
N ALA A 133 1.36 -9.08 -9.00
CA ALA A 133 0.81 -9.97 -10.02
C ALA A 133 1.84 -10.92 -10.64
N SER A 134 3.14 -10.58 -10.59
CA SER A 134 4.24 -11.42 -11.11
C SER A 134 4.66 -12.53 -10.14
N PHE A 135 4.13 -12.58 -8.92
CA PHE A 135 4.46 -13.60 -7.91
C PHE A 135 3.27 -14.49 -7.63
N ASP A 136 3.51 -15.81 -7.56
CA ASP A 136 2.50 -16.79 -7.20
C ASP A 136 2.21 -16.80 -5.67
N GLU A 137 1.33 -17.72 -5.24
CA GLU A 137 0.94 -17.89 -3.82
C GLU A 137 2.09 -18.33 -2.91
N HIS A 138 3.18 -18.79 -3.47
CA HIS A 138 4.38 -19.21 -2.75
C HIS A 138 5.48 -18.13 -2.71
N GLY A 139 5.25 -16.99 -3.37
CA GLY A 139 6.23 -15.91 -3.50
C GLY A 139 7.27 -16.18 -4.59
N SER A 140 7.03 -17.11 -5.49
CA SER A 140 7.89 -17.38 -6.63
C SER A 140 7.53 -16.46 -7.80
N LEU A 141 8.54 -15.88 -8.44
CA LEU A 141 8.34 -15.12 -9.67
C LEU A 141 7.86 -16.10 -10.77
N LYS A 142 6.61 -15.94 -11.17
CA LYS A 142 5.92 -16.86 -12.05
C LYS A 142 4.80 -16.17 -12.81
N ASP A 143 4.75 -16.41 -14.11
CA ASP A 143 3.64 -15.97 -14.94
C ASP A 143 2.45 -16.93 -14.74
N TRP A 144 1.45 -16.48 -13.97
CA TRP A 144 0.27 -17.29 -13.61
C TRP A 144 -1.05 -16.70 -14.11
N TRP A 145 -1.01 -15.49 -14.66
CA TRP A 145 -2.15 -14.85 -15.30
C TRP A 145 -2.26 -15.34 -16.76
N LYS A 146 -3.46 -15.32 -17.32
CA LYS A 146 -3.63 -15.49 -18.76
C LYS A 146 -3.24 -14.21 -19.52
N PRO A 147 -2.77 -14.33 -20.77
CA PRO A 147 -2.41 -13.16 -21.57
C PRO A 147 -3.54 -12.12 -21.68
N GLU A 148 -4.78 -12.59 -21.90
CA GLU A 148 -5.97 -11.73 -21.97
C GLU A 148 -6.26 -10.97 -20.67
N ASP A 149 -5.97 -11.57 -19.52
CA ASP A 149 -6.11 -10.90 -18.22
C ASP A 149 -5.05 -9.82 -18.04
N TYR A 150 -3.82 -10.06 -18.50
CA TYR A 150 -2.76 -9.04 -18.52
C TYR A 150 -3.11 -7.85 -19.42
N GLU A 151 -3.66 -8.10 -20.60
CA GLU A 151 -4.12 -7.04 -21.51
C GLU A 151 -5.23 -6.20 -20.84
N ALA A 152 -6.22 -6.85 -20.25
CA ALA A 152 -7.31 -6.20 -19.58
C ALA A 152 -6.85 -5.41 -18.35
N PHE A 153 -5.89 -5.93 -17.60
CA PHE A 153 -5.26 -5.25 -16.45
C PHE A 153 -4.45 -4.04 -16.91
N THR A 154 -3.62 -4.21 -17.95
CA THR A 154 -2.81 -3.12 -18.52
C THR A 154 -3.68 -1.96 -19.02
N ALA A 155 -4.80 -2.26 -19.68
CA ALA A 155 -5.73 -1.22 -20.13
C ALA A 155 -6.34 -0.43 -18.95
N ARG A 156 -6.60 -1.08 -17.80
CA ARG A 156 -7.10 -0.43 -16.59
C ARG A 156 -6.02 0.39 -15.90
N THR A 157 -4.83 -0.17 -15.74
CA THR A 157 -3.70 0.53 -15.10
C THR A 157 -3.24 1.71 -15.93
N GLN A 158 -3.37 1.67 -17.27
CA GLN A 158 -3.10 2.83 -18.11
C GLN A 158 -4.02 4.00 -17.78
N LYS A 159 -5.31 3.76 -17.53
CA LYS A 159 -6.22 4.83 -17.08
C LYS A 159 -5.79 5.43 -15.73
N VAL A 160 -5.26 4.59 -14.81
CA VAL A 160 -4.71 5.09 -13.54
C VAL A 160 -3.48 5.96 -13.79
N ILE A 161 -2.56 5.52 -14.67
CA ILE A 161 -1.41 6.34 -15.08
C ILE A 161 -1.88 7.70 -15.59
N ASP A 162 -2.84 7.72 -16.51
CA ASP A 162 -3.35 8.94 -17.13
C ASP A 162 -3.99 9.90 -16.12
N GLN A 163 -4.65 9.37 -15.08
CA GLN A 163 -5.23 10.19 -14.01
C GLN A 163 -4.18 10.93 -13.16
N PHE A 164 -3.00 10.34 -12.98
CA PHE A 164 -1.93 10.91 -12.16
C PHE A 164 -0.86 11.64 -12.97
N GLU A 165 -0.71 11.33 -14.26
CA GLU A 165 0.31 11.91 -15.11
C GLU A 165 0.19 13.43 -15.18
N GLY A 166 1.31 14.12 -14.92
CA GLY A 166 1.39 15.57 -14.97
C GLY A 166 0.63 16.33 -13.88
N GLN A 167 0.02 15.64 -12.90
CA GLN A 167 -0.60 16.30 -11.74
C GLN A 167 0.43 17.16 -11.00
N ASP A 168 -0.03 18.30 -10.50
CA ASP A 168 0.84 19.23 -9.79
C ASP A 168 0.99 18.89 -8.32
N SER A 169 2.23 18.84 -7.86
CA SER A 169 2.60 18.76 -6.45
C SER A 169 3.63 19.84 -6.11
N TYR A 170 3.16 20.97 -5.61
CA TYR A 170 4.01 22.10 -5.22
C TYR A 170 4.94 22.58 -6.34
N GLY A 171 4.46 22.58 -7.60
CA GLY A 171 5.20 22.98 -8.80
C GLY A 171 6.02 21.86 -9.45
N ALA A 172 6.13 20.69 -8.84
CA ALA A 172 6.65 19.49 -9.50
C ALA A 172 5.52 18.72 -10.18
N LYS A 173 5.84 18.00 -11.25
CA LYS A 173 4.88 17.15 -11.97
C LYS A 173 5.05 15.69 -11.60
N ILE A 174 3.93 15.02 -11.36
CA ILE A 174 3.92 13.58 -11.02
C ILE A 174 4.14 12.76 -12.29
N ASN A 175 4.93 11.72 -12.16
CA ASN A 175 5.05 10.65 -13.14
C ASN A 175 4.05 9.55 -12.79
N GLY A 176 2.94 9.48 -13.55
CA GLY A 176 1.89 8.49 -13.31
C GLY A 176 2.37 7.05 -13.46
N LYS A 177 3.35 6.80 -14.33
CA LYS A 177 3.95 5.47 -14.50
C LYS A 177 4.81 5.05 -13.29
N LEU A 178 5.54 6.00 -12.67
CA LEU A 178 6.32 5.74 -11.46
C LEU A 178 5.41 5.32 -10.29
N THR A 179 4.24 5.96 -10.18
CA THR A 179 3.33 5.80 -9.03
C THR A 179 2.21 4.79 -9.27
N VAL A 180 2.15 4.10 -10.42
CA VAL A 180 0.99 3.28 -10.81
C VAL A 180 0.72 2.11 -9.86
N SER A 181 1.75 1.42 -9.38
CA SER A 181 1.61 0.28 -8.47
C SER A 181 0.88 0.69 -7.19
N GLU A 182 1.35 1.76 -6.56
CA GLU A 182 0.77 2.34 -5.35
C GLU A 182 -0.64 2.87 -5.57
N ASN A 183 -0.87 3.53 -6.71
CA ASN A 183 -2.19 4.07 -7.04
C ASN A 183 -3.22 2.95 -7.32
N VAL A 184 -2.81 1.84 -7.91
CA VAL A 184 -3.65 0.64 -8.09
C VAL A 184 -3.97 0.00 -6.75
N ALA A 185 -2.97 -0.12 -5.86
CA ALA A 185 -3.17 -0.63 -4.50
C ALA A 185 -4.12 0.27 -3.69
N ASP A 186 -4.02 1.59 -3.80
CA ASP A 186 -4.96 2.53 -3.18
C ASP A 186 -6.40 2.34 -3.68
N LEU A 187 -6.61 2.26 -5.00
CA LEU A 187 -7.96 2.03 -5.55
C LEU A 187 -8.57 0.73 -5.05
N GLY A 188 -7.78 -0.36 -5.06
CA GLY A 188 -8.20 -1.65 -4.52
C GLY A 188 -8.47 -1.59 -3.02
N GLY A 189 -7.59 -0.91 -2.28
CA GLY A 189 -7.69 -0.73 -0.85
C GLY A 189 -8.95 0.03 -0.44
N ILE A 190 -9.21 1.18 -1.06
CA ILE A 190 -10.41 1.98 -0.79
C ILE A 190 -11.67 1.17 -1.14
N ALA A 191 -11.70 0.53 -2.32
CA ALA A 191 -12.87 -0.25 -2.76
C ALA A 191 -13.20 -1.39 -1.79
N ALA A 192 -12.20 -2.19 -1.39
CA ALA A 192 -12.40 -3.32 -0.50
C ALA A 192 -12.78 -2.87 0.93
N ALA A 193 -12.11 -1.84 1.46
CA ALA A 193 -12.42 -1.30 2.78
C ALA A 193 -13.82 -0.67 2.83
N LEU A 194 -14.23 0.03 1.77
CA LEU A 194 -15.57 0.63 1.65
C LEU A 194 -16.66 -0.46 1.63
N GLU A 195 -16.47 -1.51 0.84
CA GLU A 195 -17.41 -2.64 0.79
C GLU A 195 -17.48 -3.42 2.13
N ALA A 196 -16.39 -3.45 2.88
CA ALA A 196 -16.39 -4.02 4.22
C ALA A 196 -17.14 -3.10 5.21
N ALA A 197 -16.84 -1.80 5.18
CA ALA A 197 -17.50 -0.81 6.03
C ALA A 197 -19.01 -0.75 5.85
N LYS A 198 -19.49 -0.88 4.61
CA LYS A 198 -20.94 -0.92 4.29
C LYS A 198 -21.71 -2.07 4.96
N LYS A 199 -21.02 -3.07 5.52
CA LYS A 199 -21.66 -4.18 6.25
C LYS A 199 -21.90 -3.86 7.74
N GLU A 200 -21.32 -2.78 8.23
CA GLU A 200 -21.53 -2.32 9.61
C GLU A 200 -22.88 -1.59 9.69
N GLU A 201 -23.60 -1.80 10.80
CA GLU A 201 -24.92 -1.20 11.02
C GLU A 201 -24.87 0.34 11.09
N ASP A 202 -23.77 0.89 11.57
CA ASP A 202 -23.52 2.33 11.77
C ASP A 202 -22.68 2.96 10.66
N PHE A 203 -22.66 2.37 9.45
CA PHE A 203 -21.86 2.85 8.35
C PHE A 203 -22.15 4.32 7.99
N SER A 204 -21.08 5.13 7.93
CA SER A 204 -21.08 6.52 7.46
C SER A 204 -20.01 6.71 6.37
N ALA A 205 -20.47 7.02 5.15
CA ALA A 205 -19.56 7.31 4.04
C ALA A 205 -18.76 8.59 4.29
N GLU A 206 -19.37 9.60 4.93
CA GLU A 206 -18.68 10.84 5.32
C GLU A 206 -17.48 10.56 6.23
N GLU A 207 -17.68 9.78 7.29
CA GLU A 207 -16.60 9.45 8.23
C GLU A 207 -15.51 8.60 7.58
N PHE A 208 -15.89 7.63 6.74
CA PHE A 208 -14.96 6.81 5.99
C PHE A 208 -14.03 7.68 5.11
N PHE A 209 -14.59 8.46 4.20
CA PHE A 209 -13.81 9.27 3.25
C PHE A 209 -13.05 10.41 3.95
N THR A 210 -13.65 11.02 4.98
CA THR A 210 -12.99 12.07 5.76
C THR A 210 -11.78 11.53 6.50
N ASN A 211 -11.86 10.33 7.10
CA ASN A 211 -10.70 9.75 7.78
C ASN A 211 -9.64 9.26 6.80
N PHE A 212 -10.04 8.70 5.64
CA PHE A 212 -9.09 8.42 4.56
C PHE A 212 -8.30 9.68 4.16
N ALA A 213 -8.97 10.80 3.96
CA ALA A 213 -8.29 12.06 3.66
C ALA A 213 -7.41 12.53 4.82
N ARG A 214 -7.81 12.27 6.07
CA ARG A 214 -7.08 12.68 7.28
C ARG A 214 -5.75 11.95 7.45
N ILE A 215 -5.70 10.65 7.19
CA ILE A 215 -4.46 9.86 7.34
C ILE A 215 -3.36 10.30 6.37
N TRP A 216 -3.72 10.86 5.21
CA TRP A 216 -2.77 11.32 4.19
C TRP A 216 -2.39 12.79 4.31
N ARG A 217 -2.88 13.51 5.33
CA ARG A 217 -2.49 14.90 5.53
C ARG A 217 -1.02 15.00 5.92
N MET A 218 -0.28 15.74 5.13
CA MET A 218 1.15 15.96 5.33
C MET A 218 1.46 17.47 5.31
N LYS A 219 2.36 17.89 6.18
CA LYS A 219 2.96 19.23 6.17
C LYS A 219 4.48 19.08 6.09
N ALA A 220 5.07 19.56 5.02
CA ALA A 220 6.51 19.53 4.79
C ALA A 220 6.97 20.79 4.06
N ARG A 221 8.28 20.97 3.93
CA ARG A 221 8.86 22.04 3.11
C ARG A 221 8.58 21.76 1.63
N THR A 222 8.42 22.83 0.85
CA THR A 222 8.13 22.73 -0.60
C THR A 222 9.18 21.90 -1.33
N GLU A 223 10.47 22.12 -1.05
CA GLU A 223 11.58 21.41 -1.68
C GLU A 223 11.54 19.90 -1.41
N TYR A 224 11.14 19.52 -0.19
CA TYR A 224 10.97 18.10 0.16
C TYR A 224 9.78 17.47 -0.57
N MET A 225 8.66 18.19 -0.68
CA MET A 225 7.49 17.72 -1.45
C MET A 225 7.82 17.57 -2.94
N GLN A 226 8.61 18.49 -3.51
CA GLN A 226 9.09 18.41 -4.90
C GLN A 226 10.03 17.23 -5.08
N LEU A 227 10.94 16.99 -4.14
CA LEU A 227 11.82 15.81 -4.16
C LEU A 227 11.00 14.51 -4.17
N LEU A 228 10.05 14.36 -3.24
CA LEU A 228 9.18 13.18 -3.19
C LEU A 228 8.42 12.99 -4.51
N ALA A 229 7.86 14.05 -5.08
CA ALA A 229 7.16 13.98 -6.36
C ALA A 229 8.03 13.42 -7.51
N SER A 230 9.36 13.52 -7.39
CA SER A 230 10.32 13.09 -8.41
C SER A 230 10.85 11.67 -8.20
N VAL A 231 10.90 11.18 -6.94
CA VAL A 231 11.62 9.92 -6.61
C VAL A 231 10.77 8.89 -5.88
N ASP A 232 9.66 9.31 -5.25
CA ASP A 232 8.80 8.40 -4.49
C ASP A 232 7.86 7.64 -5.42
N VAL A 233 7.70 6.35 -5.17
CA VAL A 233 6.74 5.51 -5.88
C VAL A 233 5.30 5.77 -5.44
N HIS A 234 5.11 6.47 -4.31
CA HIS A 234 3.79 6.91 -3.84
C HIS A 234 3.45 8.29 -4.41
N ALA A 235 2.22 8.47 -4.83
CA ALA A 235 1.70 9.80 -5.09
C ALA A 235 1.65 10.62 -3.78
N PRO A 236 1.89 11.96 -3.83
CA PRO A 236 1.74 12.80 -2.65
C PRO A 236 0.36 12.66 -1.99
N GLY A 237 0.29 12.72 -0.66
CA GLY A 237 -0.93 12.46 0.10
C GLY A 237 -2.16 13.27 -0.36
N LYS A 238 -1.98 14.51 -0.80
CA LYS A 238 -3.05 15.30 -1.43
C LYS A 238 -3.63 14.61 -2.67
N LEU A 239 -2.80 14.00 -3.50
CA LEU A 239 -3.23 13.35 -4.73
C LEU A 239 -3.77 11.95 -4.45
N ARG A 240 -3.24 11.22 -3.46
CA ARG A 240 -3.85 9.97 -2.97
C ARG A 240 -5.30 10.17 -2.56
N THR A 241 -5.67 11.35 -2.06
CA THR A 241 -7.05 11.72 -1.75
C THR A 241 -7.78 12.27 -2.98
N ASN A 242 -7.27 13.36 -3.57
CA ASN A 242 -8.03 14.16 -4.53
C ASN A 242 -8.16 13.51 -5.91
N VAL A 243 -7.29 12.57 -6.26
CA VAL A 243 -7.35 11.82 -7.53
C VAL A 243 -8.03 10.48 -7.36
N GLN A 244 -7.85 9.81 -6.21
CA GLN A 244 -8.45 8.50 -5.97
C GLN A 244 -9.96 8.57 -5.69
N LEU A 245 -10.39 9.42 -4.74
CA LEU A 245 -11.79 9.46 -4.30
C LEU A 245 -12.80 9.77 -5.41
N PRO A 246 -12.48 10.60 -6.43
CA PRO A 246 -13.37 10.81 -7.58
C PRO A 246 -13.70 9.56 -8.41
N ASN A 247 -13.05 8.42 -8.18
CA ASN A 247 -13.39 7.16 -8.83
C ASN A 247 -14.60 6.44 -8.19
N PHE A 248 -15.06 6.88 -7.01
CA PHE A 248 -16.10 6.21 -6.23
C PHE A 248 -17.44 6.95 -6.30
N ASP A 249 -18.50 6.26 -6.72
CA ASP A 249 -19.86 6.81 -6.80
C ASP A 249 -20.36 7.25 -5.41
N GLU A 250 -20.01 6.51 -4.37
CA GLU A 250 -20.35 6.82 -2.98
C GLU A 250 -19.78 8.16 -2.53
N PHE A 251 -18.55 8.48 -2.96
CA PHE A 251 -17.93 9.78 -2.69
C PHE A 251 -18.73 10.92 -3.34
N HIS A 252 -19.07 10.78 -4.61
CA HIS A 252 -19.86 11.80 -5.31
C HIS A 252 -21.23 12.01 -4.65
N LYS A 253 -21.89 10.92 -4.27
CA LYS A 253 -23.19 10.95 -3.62
C LYS A 253 -23.15 11.58 -2.25
N GLU A 254 -22.15 11.21 -1.42
CA GLU A 254 -22.06 11.68 -0.04
C GLU A 254 -21.77 13.17 0.05
N PHE A 255 -20.87 13.68 -0.78
CA PHE A 255 -20.45 15.08 -0.75
C PHE A 255 -21.17 15.96 -1.79
N ASP A 256 -22.24 15.46 -2.40
CA ASP A 256 -23.04 16.15 -3.45
C ASP A 256 -22.14 16.74 -4.57
N VAL A 257 -21.08 15.98 -4.96
CA VAL A 257 -20.10 16.44 -5.96
C VAL A 257 -20.71 16.45 -7.35
N LYS A 258 -20.64 17.60 -8.02
CA LYS A 258 -21.31 17.87 -9.31
C LYS A 258 -20.29 18.28 -10.37
N GLU A 259 -20.72 18.21 -11.61
CA GLU A 259 -19.95 18.73 -12.74
C GLU A 259 -19.55 20.20 -12.50
N GLY A 260 -18.24 20.47 -12.65
CA GLY A 260 -17.63 21.74 -12.34
C GLY A 260 -16.93 21.83 -10.99
N ASP A 261 -17.15 20.88 -10.07
CA ASP A 261 -16.42 20.80 -8.82
C ASP A 261 -14.99 20.25 -9.03
N GLY A 262 -14.04 20.67 -8.21
CA GLY A 262 -12.62 20.32 -8.35
C GLY A 262 -12.30 18.82 -8.20
N MET A 263 -13.19 18.05 -7.55
CA MET A 263 -13.08 16.60 -7.40
C MET A 263 -14.17 15.84 -8.15
N TRP A 264 -14.84 16.49 -9.11
CA TRP A 264 -15.77 15.80 -9.98
C TRP A 264 -15.03 14.99 -11.06
N ARG A 265 -15.56 13.81 -11.36
CA ARG A 265 -15.12 12.97 -12.48
C ARG A 265 -16.32 12.32 -13.15
N ALA A 266 -16.37 12.40 -14.48
CA ALA A 266 -17.44 11.77 -15.26
C ALA A 266 -17.46 10.24 -14.99
N PRO A 267 -18.64 9.61 -14.93
CA PRO A 267 -18.76 8.17 -14.64
C PRO A 267 -17.92 7.28 -15.57
N GLU A 268 -17.84 7.62 -16.86
CA GLU A 268 -17.05 6.90 -17.88
C GLU A 268 -15.53 7.01 -17.69
N ASP A 269 -15.08 8.05 -16.97
CA ASP A 269 -13.65 8.29 -16.68
C ASP A 269 -13.24 7.70 -15.32
N ARG A 270 -14.17 7.13 -14.55
CA ARG A 270 -13.89 6.46 -13.29
C ARG A 270 -13.23 5.14 -13.54
N VAL A 271 -12.21 4.83 -12.74
CA VAL A 271 -11.44 3.59 -12.86
C VAL A 271 -11.83 2.65 -11.74
N ILE A 272 -12.24 1.45 -12.09
CA ILE A 272 -12.47 0.33 -11.19
C ILE A 272 -11.48 -0.77 -11.57
N ILE A 273 -10.63 -1.18 -10.64
CA ILE A 273 -9.63 -2.23 -10.86
C ILE A 273 -10.22 -3.59 -10.46
N TRP A 274 -10.79 -3.69 -9.25
CA TRP A 274 -11.28 -4.95 -8.65
C TRP A 274 -12.77 -5.02 -8.44
#